data_33346e2d90c5e571bb37e4dda8f869ff
#
_entry.id   33346e2d90c5e571bb37e4dda8f869ff
#
_cell.length_a   1.000
_cell.length_b   1.000
_cell.length_c   1.000
_cell.angle_alpha   90.00
_cell.angle_beta   90.00
_cell.angle_gamma   90.00
#
_symmetry.space_group_name_H-M   'P 1'
#
loop_
_entity.id
_entity.type
_entity.pdbx_description
1 polymer ?
#
loop_
_entity_poly.entity_id
_entity_poly.type
_entity_poly.pdbx_seq_one_letter_code
_entity_poly.pdbx_strand_id
1 'polypeptide(L)'
;STRMIIITRGLSDDEELYYKDTLSFIPMHGRIATDAIAVITNNKAKDSLFSVAEIRGMLGGTSPYNYELVMDGLKATSTVRFLIDSVLRGQSLKGNVKAAKNSEGVINYVASSPNAIGFIGVSWIGNREDPAQMTFQKKVRLAALQCANCTEEVYVRPYQANMAMKRYPLNRGLHYILKENYAGLGKGFVNFLTHEKGQLIFRRGYLVPDRMALQIRKANVTE
;
A
#
# COMPACT_ATOMS: atom_id res chain seq x y z
N SER A 1 -16.70 -9.44 -21.23
CA SER A 1 -16.45 -8.10 -20.65
C SER A 1 -16.30 -8.21 -19.14
N THR A 2 -15.34 -7.51 -18.55
CA THR A 2 -15.10 -7.48 -17.10
C THR A 2 -16.28 -6.88 -16.39
N ARG A 3 -16.87 -7.62 -15.43
CA ARG A 3 -18.04 -7.16 -14.66
C ARG A 3 -17.66 -6.48 -13.36
N MET A 4 -16.55 -6.89 -12.75
CA MET A 4 -16.04 -6.37 -11.50
C MET A 4 -14.51 -6.23 -11.57
N ILE A 5 -13.98 -5.17 -10.95
CA ILE A 5 -12.54 -4.99 -10.72
C ILE A 5 -12.28 -4.60 -9.27
N ILE A 6 -11.09 -4.94 -8.78
CA ILE A 6 -10.59 -4.48 -7.49
C ILE A 6 -9.31 -3.68 -7.77
N ILE A 7 -9.27 -2.43 -7.32
CA ILE A 7 -8.19 -1.48 -7.60
C ILE A 7 -7.84 -0.66 -6.35
N THR A 8 -6.72 0.03 -6.38
CA THR A 8 -6.19 0.77 -5.22
C THR A 8 -6.65 2.22 -5.12
N ARG A 9 -7.70 2.59 -5.83
CA ARG A 9 -8.40 3.89 -5.74
C ARG A 9 -9.90 3.73 -6.03
N GLY A 10 -10.70 4.70 -5.67
CA GLY A 10 -12.10 4.78 -6.10
C GLY A 10 -12.24 5.31 -7.54
N LEU A 11 -13.48 5.42 -8.01
CA LEU A 11 -13.80 6.18 -9.22
C LEU A 11 -13.54 7.67 -8.97
N SER A 12 -13.09 8.38 -10.00
CA SER A 12 -13.11 9.84 -10.02
C SER A 12 -14.48 10.34 -10.48
N ASP A 13 -14.78 11.62 -10.23
CA ASP A 13 -16.04 12.24 -10.66
C ASP A 13 -16.22 12.16 -12.19
N ASP A 14 -15.13 12.34 -12.96
CA ASP A 14 -15.17 12.20 -14.42
C ASP A 14 -15.46 10.76 -14.88
N GLU A 15 -14.90 9.76 -14.15
CA GLU A 15 -15.19 8.35 -14.42
C GLU A 15 -16.63 7.99 -14.08
N GLU A 16 -17.20 8.54 -12.99
CA GLU A 16 -18.61 8.36 -12.65
C GLU A 16 -19.52 8.96 -13.71
N LEU A 17 -19.24 10.17 -14.18
CA LEU A 17 -19.96 10.81 -15.27
C LEU A 17 -19.88 9.97 -16.55
N TYR A 18 -18.69 9.54 -16.95
CA TYR A 18 -18.49 8.68 -18.11
C TYR A 18 -19.33 7.39 -18.04
N TYR A 19 -19.33 6.72 -16.90
CA TYR A 19 -20.14 5.51 -16.73
C TYR A 19 -21.63 5.80 -16.74
N LYS A 20 -22.07 6.90 -16.13
CA LYS A 20 -23.47 7.34 -16.17
C LYS A 20 -23.95 7.56 -17.61
N ASP A 21 -23.13 8.21 -18.42
CA ASP A 21 -23.45 8.48 -19.83
C ASP A 21 -23.40 7.23 -20.69
N THR A 22 -22.41 6.34 -20.45
CA THR A 22 -22.20 5.13 -21.25
C THR A 22 -23.11 3.97 -20.85
N LEU A 23 -23.38 3.79 -19.55
CA LEU A 23 -24.15 2.67 -19.01
C LEU A 23 -25.54 3.08 -18.53
N SER A 24 -25.86 4.36 -18.51
CA SER A 24 -27.06 4.94 -17.91
C SER A 24 -27.20 4.70 -16.39
N PHE A 25 -26.13 4.30 -15.73
CA PHE A 25 -26.04 4.16 -14.25
C PHE A 25 -24.59 4.25 -13.79
N ILE A 26 -24.40 4.65 -12.53
CA ILE A 26 -23.07 4.64 -11.88
C ILE A 26 -22.82 3.24 -11.35
N PRO A 27 -21.68 2.58 -11.69
CA PRO A 27 -21.30 1.30 -11.12
C PRO A 27 -21.27 1.34 -9.60
N MET A 28 -21.73 0.26 -8.96
CA MET A 28 -21.58 0.13 -7.52
C MET A 28 -20.09 0.08 -7.17
N HIS A 29 -19.63 0.93 -6.28
CA HIS A 29 -18.26 0.98 -5.85
C HIS A 29 -18.14 1.26 -4.36
N GLY A 30 -17.01 0.93 -3.78
CA GLY A 30 -16.75 1.19 -2.37
C GLY A 30 -15.39 0.65 -1.92
N ARG A 31 -14.93 1.12 -0.78
CA ARG A 31 -13.71 0.60 -0.16
C ARG A 31 -14.02 -0.70 0.58
N ILE A 32 -13.10 -1.66 0.48
CA ILE A 32 -13.18 -2.96 1.15
C ILE A 32 -12.07 -3.18 2.18
N ALA A 33 -10.93 -2.52 1.98
CA ALA A 33 -9.79 -2.57 2.90
C ALA A 33 -8.88 -1.35 2.71
N THR A 34 -7.96 -1.15 3.63
CA THR A 34 -6.82 -0.25 3.46
C THR A 34 -5.55 -1.08 3.37
N ASP A 35 -4.78 -0.83 2.32
CA ASP A 35 -3.43 -1.33 2.05
C ASP A 35 -2.40 -0.21 2.34
N ALA A 36 -1.12 -0.53 2.28
CA ALA A 36 -0.05 0.45 2.33
C ALA A 36 1.13 0.05 1.44
N ILE A 37 1.90 1.05 1.01
CA ILE A 37 3.21 0.82 0.43
C ILE A 37 4.23 0.78 1.56
N ALA A 38 4.83 -0.40 1.77
CA ALA A 38 5.95 -0.56 2.67
C ALA A 38 7.24 -0.09 2.02
N VAL A 39 8.01 0.71 2.73
CA VAL A 39 9.38 1.09 2.36
C VAL A 39 10.32 0.11 3.02
N ILE A 40 11.20 -0.50 2.25
CA ILE A 40 12.18 -1.48 2.73
C ILE A 40 13.60 -1.01 2.43
N THR A 41 14.52 -1.29 3.34
CA THR A 41 15.95 -1.00 3.20
C THR A 41 16.78 -2.25 3.46
N ASN A 42 18.00 -2.25 3.01
CA ASN A 42 18.95 -3.30 3.34
C ASN A 42 19.20 -3.33 4.87
N ASN A 43 19.45 -4.51 5.43
CA ASN A 43 19.76 -4.65 6.86
C ASN A 43 21.01 -3.87 7.30
N LYS A 44 21.95 -3.63 6.37
CA LYS A 44 23.18 -2.85 6.58
C LYS A 44 23.05 -1.38 6.17
N ALA A 45 21.87 -0.94 5.71
CA ALA A 45 21.63 0.46 5.35
C ALA A 45 21.80 1.36 6.57
N LYS A 46 22.42 2.53 6.38
CA LYS A 46 22.62 3.53 7.43
C LYS A 46 21.30 4.09 7.91
N ASP A 47 20.41 4.40 6.97
CA ASP A 47 19.13 5.04 7.22
C ASP A 47 17.97 4.05 7.07
N SER A 48 17.00 4.20 7.95
CA SER A 48 15.74 3.45 7.92
C SER A 48 14.55 4.29 8.45
N LEU A 49 14.77 5.59 8.59
CA LEU A 49 13.78 6.58 9.00
C LEU A 49 13.67 7.62 7.89
N PHE A 50 12.48 7.84 7.37
CA PHE A 50 12.26 8.79 6.27
C PHE A 50 10.98 9.59 6.49
N SER A 51 11.01 10.86 6.12
CA SER A 51 9.81 11.66 5.91
C SER A 51 9.24 11.43 4.51
N VAL A 52 7.97 11.77 4.31
CA VAL A 52 7.36 11.78 2.96
C VAL A 52 8.05 12.80 2.05
N ALA A 53 8.56 13.89 2.61
CA ALA A 53 9.28 14.91 1.86
C ALA A 53 10.60 14.37 1.30
N GLU A 54 11.36 13.61 2.09
CA GLU A 54 12.60 12.97 1.62
C GLU A 54 12.31 11.93 0.54
N ILE A 55 11.28 11.06 0.74
CA ILE A 55 10.85 10.10 -0.29
C ILE A 55 10.45 10.83 -1.57
N ARG A 56 9.71 11.93 -1.47
CA ARG A 56 9.35 12.76 -2.63
C ARG A 56 10.58 13.32 -3.33
N GLY A 57 11.55 13.84 -2.58
CA GLY A 57 12.81 14.35 -3.11
C GLY A 57 13.61 13.26 -3.84
N MET A 58 13.70 12.05 -3.27
CA MET A 58 14.37 10.92 -3.89
C MET A 58 13.69 10.49 -5.18
N LEU A 59 12.36 10.33 -5.17
CA LEU A 59 11.57 9.96 -6.35
C LEU A 59 11.59 11.05 -7.44
N GLY A 60 11.58 12.31 -7.04
CA GLY A 60 11.62 13.48 -7.94
C GLY A 60 13.02 13.86 -8.43
N GLY A 61 14.08 13.20 -7.93
CA GLY A 61 15.46 13.48 -8.32
C GLY A 61 16.04 14.79 -7.75
N THR A 62 15.47 15.31 -6.66
CA THR A 62 15.93 16.54 -5.97
C THR A 62 16.65 16.24 -4.64
N SER A 63 16.71 14.97 -4.25
CA SER A 63 17.40 14.55 -3.03
C SER A 63 18.91 14.66 -3.17
N PRO A 64 19.64 15.10 -2.14
CA PRO A 64 21.09 15.05 -2.11
C PRO A 64 21.63 13.61 -1.97
N TYR A 65 20.78 12.67 -1.59
CA TYR A 65 21.13 11.26 -1.41
C TYR A 65 20.91 10.49 -2.71
N ASN A 66 21.91 9.76 -3.16
CA ASN A 66 21.83 8.94 -4.37
C ASN A 66 21.45 7.49 -4.05
N TYR A 67 20.23 7.29 -3.51
CA TYR A 67 19.68 5.95 -3.31
C TYR A 67 19.18 5.35 -4.63
N GLU A 68 19.29 4.02 -4.74
CA GLU A 68 18.64 3.25 -5.79
C GLU A 68 17.21 2.93 -5.36
N LEU A 69 16.21 3.48 -6.05
CA LEU A 69 14.81 3.28 -5.73
C LEU A 69 14.25 2.11 -6.54
N VAL A 70 13.81 1.05 -5.88
CA VAL A 70 13.45 -0.21 -6.55
C VAL A 70 11.95 -0.48 -6.40
N MET A 71 11.27 -0.76 -7.51
CA MET A 71 9.84 -1.03 -7.59
C MET A 71 9.55 -2.26 -8.45
N ASP A 72 8.34 -2.81 -8.34
CA ASP A 72 7.84 -3.94 -9.14
C ASP A 72 7.39 -3.50 -10.56
N GLY A 73 8.20 -2.74 -11.24
CA GLY A 73 7.98 -2.16 -12.56
C GLY A 73 8.23 -0.66 -12.56
N LEU A 74 8.25 -0.04 -13.75
CA LEU A 74 8.41 1.41 -13.94
C LEU A 74 7.13 2.08 -14.46
N LYS A 75 6.17 1.30 -14.95
CA LYS A 75 4.93 1.80 -15.54
C LYS A 75 3.77 0.90 -15.14
N ALA A 76 2.62 1.51 -14.88
CA ALA A 76 1.33 0.85 -14.75
C ALA A 76 1.12 -0.09 -13.54
N THR A 77 2.08 -0.32 -12.66
CA THR A 77 1.80 -1.04 -11.41
C THR A 77 1.09 -0.13 -10.40
N SER A 78 0.32 -0.73 -9.51
CA SER A 78 -0.41 0.04 -8.48
C SER A 78 0.53 0.79 -7.53
N THR A 79 1.73 0.25 -7.28
CA THR A 79 2.78 0.88 -6.46
C THR A 79 3.30 2.14 -7.14
N VAL A 80 3.72 2.03 -8.41
CA VAL A 80 4.23 3.16 -9.18
C VAL A 80 3.20 4.27 -9.34
N ARG A 81 1.95 3.92 -9.69
CA ARG A 81 0.86 4.90 -9.80
C ARG A 81 0.60 5.62 -8.50
N PHE A 82 0.52 4.89 -7.40
CA PHE A 82 0.32 5.51 -6.08
C PHE A 82 1.45 6.50 -5.74
N LEU A 83 2.71 6.14 -6.00
CA LEU A 83 3.85 7.03 -5.73
C LEU A 83 3.81 8.28 -6.63
N ILE A 84 3.45 8.14 -7.90
CA ILE A 84 3.29 9.28 -8.81
C ILE A 84 2.12 10.17 -8.37
N ASP A 85 0.95 9.59 -8.15
CA ASP A 85 -0.27 10.37 -7.89
C ASP A 85 -0.26 10.99 -6.49
N SER A 86 0.11 10.21 -5.46
CA SER A 86 -0.03 10.63 -4.06
C SER A 86 1.24 11.26 -3.50
N VAL A 87 2.44 10.75 -3.83
CA VAL A 87 3.70 11.27 -3.29
C VAL A 87 4.26 12.37 -4.17
N LEU A 88 4.36 12.15 -5.47
CA LEU A 88 4.86 13.12 -6.46
C LEU A 88 3.81 14.12 -6.94
N ARG A 89 2.54 13.95 -6.56
CA ARG A 89 1.42 14.82 -6.98
C ARG A 89 1.32 14.97 -8.50
N GLY A 90 1.42 13.85 -9.22
CA GLY A 90 1.34 13.77 -10.69
C GLY A 90 2.66 14.07 -11.42
N GLN A 91 3.74 14.42 -10.71
CA GLN A 91 5.04 14.62 -11.34
C GLN A 91 5.70 13.29 -11.73
N SER A 92 6.51 13.32 -12.78
CA SER A 92 7.24 12.13 -13.25
C SER A 92 8.32 11.68 -12.28
N LEU A 93 8.59 10.38 -12.27
CA LEU A 93 9.76 9.79 -11.61
C LEU A 93 11.04 10.28 -12.31
N LYS A 94 11.94 10.92 -11.58
CA LYS A 94 13.21 11.45 -12.07
C LYS A 94 14.43 10.97 -11.25
N GLY A 95 14.16 10.29 -10.12
CA GLY A 95 15.21 9.70 -9.29
C GLY A 95 15.89 8.50 -9.96
N ASN A 96 16.90 7.94 -9.30
CA ASN A 96 17.59 6.72 -9.74
C ASN A 96 16.66 5.50 -9.50
N VAL A 97 15.66 5.30 -10.39
CA VAL A 97 14.61 4.30 -10.24
C VAL A 97 14.94 3.06 -11.06
N LYS A 98 14.85 1.89 -10.43
CA LYS A 98 15.06 0.56 -11.04
C LYS A 98 13.77 -0.28 -10.97
N ALA A 99 13.52 -1.06 -12.01
CA ALA A 99 12.43 -2.02 -12.05
C ALA A 99 12.93 -3.41 -11.68
N ALA A 100 12.23 -4.06 -10.77
CA ALA A 100 12.31 -5.49 -10.56
C ALA A 100 11.12 -6.20 -11.23
N LYS A 101 11.24 -7.50 -11.45
CA LYS A 101 10.19 -8.30 -12.12
C LYS A 101 8.88 -8.35 -11.30
N ASN A 102 8.99 -8.39 -9.99
CA ASN A 102 7.89 -8.49 -9.03
C ASN A 102 8.36 -8.03 -7.64
N SER A 103 7.48 -8.02 -6.65
CA SER A 103 7.79 -7.59 -5.29
C SER A 103 8.87 -8.45 -4.60
N GLU A 104 8.95 -9.75 -4.88
CA GLU A 104 10.04 -10.60 -4.41
C GLU A 104 11.38 -10.17 -5.02
N GLY A 105 11.41 -9.83 -6.29
CA GLY A 105 12.58 -9.26 -6.97
C GLY A 105 13.04 -7.96 -6.33
N VAL A 106 12.10 -7.09 -5.91
CA VAL A 106 12.42 -5.87 -5.13
C VAL A 106 13.11 -6.24 -3.83
N ILE A 107 12.55 -7.19 -3.06
CA ILE A 107 13.12 -7.64 -1.78
C ILE A 107 14.54 -8.19 -1.98
N ASN A 108 14.74 -9.06 -2.95
CA ASN A 108 16.05 -9.66 -3.23
C ASN A 108 17.09 -8.63 -3.68
N TYR A 109 16.67 -7.65 -4.49
CA TYR A 109 17.54 -6.56 -4.92
C TYR A 109 17.98 -5.71 -3.71
N VAL A 110 17.04 -5.28 -2.88
CA VAL A 110 17.34 -4.49 -1.67
C VAL A 110 18.22 -5.26 -0.71
N ALA A 111 18.01 -6.59 -0.56
CA ALA A 111 18.85 -7.44 0.28
C ALA A 111 20.31 -7.48 -0.17
N SER A 112 20.57 -7.39 -1.48
CA SER A 112 21.92 -7.42 -2.06
C SER A 112 22.60 -6.05 -2.16
N SER A 113 21.84 -4.94 -2.07
CA SER A 113 22.34 -3.59 -2.31
C SER A 113 22.14 -2.69 -1.10
N PRO A 114 23.19 -2.38 -0.32
CA PRO A 114 23.07 -1.54 0.89
C PRO A 114 22.52 -0.13 0.65
N ASN A 115 22.67 0.39 -0.57
CA ASN A 115 22.20 1.72 -0.97
C ASN A 115 20.83 1.69 -1.69
N ALA A 116 20.10 0.56 -1.63
CA ALA A 116 18.80 0.43 -2.26
C ALA A 116 17.65 0.64 -1.26
N ILE A 117 16.61 1.32 -1.73
CA ILE A 117 15.33 1.48 -1.06
C ILE A 117 14.25 0.86 -1.94
N GLY A 118 13.49 -0.07 -1.40
CA GLY A 118 12.41 -0.75 -2.12
C GLY A 118 11.04 -0.28 -1.71
N PHE A 119 10.09 -0.31 -2.66
CA PHE A 119 8.69 0.02 -2.45
C PHE A 119 7.83 -1.18 -2.87
N ILE A 120 7.11 -1.77 -1.91
CA ILE A 120 6.27 -2.97 -2.12
C ILE A 120 4.95 -2.83 -1.36
N GLY A 121 3.92 -3.60 -1.75
CA GLY A 121 2.71 -3.71 -0.94
C GLY A 121 3.00 -4.33 0.43
N VAL A 122 2.38 -3.81 1.49
CA VAL A 122 2.62 -4.29 2.86
C VAL A 122 2.27 -5.77 3.05
N SER A 123 1.34 -6.29 2.26
CA SER A 123 0.94 -7.71 2.26
C SER A 123 2.06 -8.69 1.88
N TRP A 124 3.17 -8.21 1.33
CA TRP A 124 4.36 -9.02 1.03
C TRP A 124 5.30 -9.20 2.21
N ILE A 125 5.24 -8.32 3.22
CA ILE A 125 6.26 -8.28 4.26
C ILE A 125 5.71 -7.95 5.66
N GLY A 126 4.43 -7.59 5.76
CA GLY A 126 3.85 -7.11 7.03
C GLY A 126 3.59 -8.21 8.05
N ASN A 127 3.16 -9.39 7.60
CA ASN A 127 2.68 -10.46 8.47
C ASN A 127 3.83 -11.28 9.07
N ARG A 128 3.97 -11.20 10.40
CA ARG A 128 4.98 -11.94 11.17
C ARG A 128 4.58 -13.39 11.47
N GLU A 129 3.36 -13.77 11.18
CA GLU A 129 2.85 -15.14 11.35
C GLU A 129 2.96 -15.97 10.05
N ASP A 130 3.26 -15.31 8.92
CA ASP A 130 3.45 -15.96 7.62
C ASP A 130 4.92 -16.36 7.44
N PRO A 131 5.24 -17.67 7.31
CA PRO A 131 6.62 -18.15 7.17
C PRO A 131 7.37 -17.55 5.98
N ALA A 132 6.70 -17.32 4.84
CA ALA A 132 7.31 -16.73 3.67
C ALA A 132 7.68 -15.25 3.93
N GLN A 133 6.78 -14.49 4.53
CA GLN A 133 7.02 -13.10 4.88
C GLN A 133 8.06 -12.95 5.99
N MET A 134 8.12 -13.86 6.95
CA MET A 134 9.21 -13.93 7.94
C MET A 134 10.58 -14.11 7.29
N THR A 135 10.66 -14.92 6.24
CA THR A 135 11.90 -15.10 5.47
C THR A 135 12.30 -13.79 4.78
N PHE A 136 11.38 -13.05 4.23
CA PHE A 136 11.63 -11.73 3.64
C PHE A 136 12.05 -10.69 4.69
N GLN A 137 11.43 -10.68 5.86
CA GLN A 137 11.80 -9.80 6.98
C GLN A 137 13.23 -10.05 7.52
N LYS A 138 13.76 -11.25 7.36
CA LYS A 138 15.16 -11.55 7.70
C LYS A 138 16.15 -10.97 6.69
N LYS A 139 15.74 -10.83 5.42
CA LYS A 139 16.59 -10.32 4.33
C LYS A 139 16.69 -8.79 4.32
N VAL A 140 15.60 -8.09 4.69
CA VAL A 140 15.50 -6.63 4.60
C VAL A 140 14.83 -6.06 5.85
N ARG A 141 14.98 -4.75 6.06
CA ARG A 141 14.38 -4.01 7.18
C ARG A 141 13.20 -3.18 6.69
N LEU A 142 12.09 -3.22 7.41
CA LEU A 142 11.01 -2.24 7.24
C LEU A 142 11.48 -0.87 7.74
N ALA A 143 11.53 0.10 6.86
CA ALA A 143 11.75 1.49 7.22
C ALA A 143 10.54 2.04 7.99
N ALA A 144 10.77 3.00 8.87
CA ALA A 144 9.73 3.76 9.51
C ALA A 144 9.60 5.14 8.84
N LEU A 145 8.37 5.58 8.66
CA LEU A 145 8.06 6.88 8.07
C LEU A 145 7.55 7.85 9.13
N GLN A 146 7.87 9.12 8.94
CA GLN A 146 7.34 10.17 9.79
C GLN A 146 5.81 10.09 9.85
N CYS A 147 5.26 10.11 11.05
CA CYS A 147 3.84 9.97 11.30
C CYS A 147 3.04 11.10 10.63
N ALA A 148 1.95 10.75 9.94
CA ALA A 148 1.16 11.71 9.16
C ALA A 148 0.28 12.63 10.02
N ASN A 149 -0.12 12.18 11.21
CA ASN A 149 -1.09 12.86 12.08
C ASN A 149 -0.69 12.90 13.56
N CYS A 150 0.60 12.73 13.86
CA CYS A 150 1.12 12.87 15.21
C CYS A 150 1.52 14.34 15.47
N THR A 151 1.39 14.79 16.72
CA THR A 151 1.84 16.12 17.16
C THR A 151 3.35 16.20 17.36
N GLU A 152 3.95 15.06 17.70
CA GLU A 152 5.39 14.93 17.89
C GLU A 152 6.05 14.29 16.66
N GLU A 153 7.36 14.49 16.51
CA GLU A 153 8.14 13.85 15.47
C GLU A 153 8.37 12.37 15.81
N VAL A 154 7.43 11.54 15.37
CA VAL A 154 7.43 10.09 15.58
C VAL A 154 7.51 9.38 14.24
N TYR A 155 8.33 8.34 14.17
CA TYR A 155 8.45 7.48 12.99
C TYR A 155 7.73 6.15 13.21
N VAL A 156 6.88 5.76 12.29
CA VAL A 156 6.00 4.59 12.38
C VAL A 156 6.20 3.63 11.22
N ARG A 157 6.15 2.33 11.50
CA ARG A 157 6.15 1.29 10.48
C ARG A 157 4.72 0.97 10.02
N PRO A 158 4.55 0.34 8.82
CA PRO A 158 3.23 0.00 8.28
C PRO A 158 2.58 -1.20 9.00
N TYR A 159 2.52 -1.14 10.32
CA TYR A 159 1.74 -2.10 11.09
C TYR A 159 0.25 -1.80 10.97
N GLN A 160 -0.59 -2.84 10.99
CA GLN A 160 -2.04 -2.68 10.83
C GLN A 160 -2.63 -1.59 11.75
N ALA A 161 -2.16 -1.51 13.01
CA ALA A 161 -2.57 -0.46 13.93
C ALA A 161 -2.25 0.95 13.44
N ASN A 162 -1.04 1.17 12.93
CA ASN A 162 -0.61 2.48 12.40
C ASN A 162 -1.35 2.83 11.11
N MET A 163 -1.66 1.83 10.28
CA MET A 163 -2.48 2.00 9.07
C MET A 163 -3.93 2.36 9.43
N ALA A 164 -4.54 1.62 10.38
CA ALA A 164 -5.90 1.87 10.85
C ALA A 164 -6.07 3.26 11.47
N MET A 165 -5.09 3.71 12.25
CA MET A 165 -5.04 5.05 12.84
C MET A 165 -4.63 6.15 11.86
N LYS A 166 -4.37 5.82 10.59
CA LYS A 166 -3.86 6.75 9.56
C LYS A 166 -2.53 7.44 9.95
N ARG A 167 -1.76 6.83 10.84
CA ARG A 167 -0.43 7.32 11.24
C ARG A 167 0.62 7.07 10.16
N TYR A 168 0.56 5.91 9.51
CA TYR A 168 1.45 5.59 8.40
C TYR A 168 1.04 6.36 7.14
N PRO A 169 1.94 7.15 6.53
CA PRO A 169 1.54 8.11 5.49
C PRO A 169 1.27 7.50 4.12
N LEU A 170 1.84 6.32 3.79
CA LEU A 170 1.69 5.70 2.48
C LEU A 170 0.55 4.66 2.46
N ASN A 171 -0.57 4.99 3.10
CA ASN A 171 -1.80 4.21 3.05
C ASN A 171 -2.55 4.45 1.74
N ARG A 172 -3.17 3.39 1.20
CA ARG A 172 -4.04 3.46 0.02
C ARG A 172 -5.30 2.61 0.22
N GLY A 173 -6.42 3.08 -0.31
CA GLY A 173 -7.66 2.31 -0.26
C GLY A 173 -7.65 1.16 -1.27
N LEU A 174 -8.20 0.00 -0.90
CA LEU A 174 -8.55 -1.06 -1.82
C LEU A 174 -10.04 -0.97 -2.10
N HIS A 175 -10.41 -0.76 -3.36
CA HIS A 175 -11.78 -0.49 -3.79
C HIS A 175 -12.27 -1.53 -4.77
N TYR A 176 -13.56 -1.86 -4.71
CA TYR A 176 -14.24 -2.58 -5.76
C TYR A 176 -15.02 -1.62 -6.65
N ILE A 177 -15.15 -1.96 -7.92
CA ILE A 177 -16.05 -1.31 -8.88
C ILE A 177 -16.81 -2.43 -9.58
N LEU A 178 -18.15 -2.43 -9.47
CA LEU A 178 -19.04 -3.45 -9.97
C LEU A 178 -20.04 -2.87 -10.96
N LYS A 179 -20.00 -3.35 -12.21
CA LYS A 179 -20.91 -2.92 -13.28
C LYS A 179 -22.28 -3.61 -13.27
N GLU A 180 -22.50 -4.58 -12.38
CA GLU A 180 -23.82 -5.24 -12.26
C GLU A 180 -24.80 -4.32 -11.51
N ASN A 181 -25.89 -3.94 -12.16
CA ASN A 181 -27.00 -3.18 -11.57
C ASN A 181 -28.16 -4.08 -11.09
N TYR A 182 -27.99 -5.39 -11.10
CA TYR A 182 -28.95 -6.40 -10.69
C TYR A 182 -28.40 -7.33 -9.61
N ALA A 183 -29.25 -8.16 -9.01
CA ALA A 183 -28.84 -9.18 -8.04
C ALA A 183 -28.19 -10.36 -8.78
N GLY A 184 -26.85 -10.36 -8.82
CA GLY A 184 -26.04 -11.36 -9.51
C GLY A 184 -24.83 -11.81 -8.70
N LEU A 185 -23.97 -12.61 -9.32
CA LEU A 185 -22.78 -13.17 -8.69
C LEU A 185 -21.82 -12.09 -8.19
N GLY A 186 -21.63 -11.01 -8.95
CA GLY A 186 -20.77 -9.90 -8.56
C GLY A 186 -21.26 -9.21 -7.29
N LYS A 187 -22.57 -8.96 -7.18
CA LYS A 187 -23.17 -8.40 -5.96
C LYS A 187 -23.03 -9.36 -4.77
N GLY A 188 -23.21 -10.66 -5.00
CA GLY A 188 -22.98 -11.70 -3.98
C GLY A 188 -21.52 -11.70 -3.50
N PHE A 189 -20.55 -11.55 -4.42
CA PHE A 189 -19.15 -11.48 -4.09
C PHE A 189 -18.79 -10.19 -3.33
N VAL A 190 -19.34 -9.03 -3.72
CA VAL A 190 -19.18 -7.78 -2.95
C VAL A 190 -19.73 -7.94 -1.54
N ASN A 191 -20.90 -8.53 -1.39
CA ASN A 191 -21.47 -8.82 -0.07
C ASN A 191 -20.52 -9.70 0.76
N PHE A 192 -19.97 -10.76 0.16
CA PHE A 192 -18.97 -11.59 0.85
C PHE A 192 -17.76 -10.77 1.30
N LEU A 193 -17.16 -9.96 0.41
CA LEU A 193 -15.99 -9.16 0.73
C LEU A 193 -16.25 -8.12 1.84
N THR A 194 -17.45 -7.57 1.90
CA THR A 194 -17.83 -6.52 2.86
C THR A 194 -18.38 -7.05 4.19
N HIS A 195 -18.61 -8.36 4.30
CA HIS A 195 -19.07 -9.01 5.53
C HIS A 195 -17.91 -9.71 6.27
N GLU A 196 -18.18 -10.22 7.44
CA GLU A 196 -17.21 -10.73 8.41
C GLU A 196 -16.17 -11.67 7.80
N LYS A 197 -16.59 -12.70 7.05
CA LYS A 197 -15.68 -13.70 6.46
C LYS A 197 -14.68 -13.07 5.48
N GLY A 198 -15.15 -12.21 4.58
CA GLY A 198 -14.29 -11.48 3.63
C GLY A 198 -13.38 -10.50 4.34
N GLN A 199 -13.88 -9.78 5.35
CA GLN A 199 -13.10 -8.84 6.13
C GLN A 199 -12.00 -9.54 6.96
N LEU A 200 -12.24 -10.76 7.44
CA LEU A 200 -11.22 -11.60 8.09
C LEU A 200 -10.10 -11.99 7.13
N ILE A 201 -10.41 -12.24 5.85
CA ILE A 201 -9.38 -12.53 4.82
C ILE A 201 -8.45 -11.33 4.65
N PHE A 202 -8.99 -10.11 4.53
CA PHE A 202 -8.16 -8.89 4.46
C PHE A 202 -7.30 -8.72 5.70
N ARG A 203 -7.87 -8.93 6.90
CA ARG A 203 -7.11 -8.86 8.15
C ARG A 203 -5.95 -9.86 8.19
N ARG A 204 -6.18 -11.12 7.79
CA ARG A 204 -5.13 -12.15 7.71
C ARG A 204 -4.10 -11.87 6.62
N GLY A 205 -4.51 -11.22 5.51
CA GLY A 205 -3.62 -10.71 4.46
C GLY A 205 -2.85 -9.46 4.85
N TYR A 206 -2.86 -9.10 6.14
CA TYR A 206 -2.18 -7.94 6.70
C TYR A 206 -2.67 -6.58 6.18
N LEU A 207 -3.90 -6.54 5.66
CA LEU A 207 -4.61 -5.31 5.31
C LEU A 207 -5.51 -4.86 6.47
N VAL A 208 -5.91 -3.60 6.48
CA VAL A 208 -6.89 -3.09 7.43
C VAL A 208 -8.29 -3.25 6.84
N PRO A 209 -9.15 -4.12 7.39
CA PRO A 209 -10.54 -4.26 6.93
C PRO A 209 -11.29 -2.93 7.04
N ASP A 210 -12.18 -2.65 6.10
CA ASP A 210 -12.95 -1.41 6.14
C ASP A 210 -14.14 -1.46 7.11
N ARG A 211 -14.72 -2.65 7.30
CA ARG A 211 -15.94 -2.86 8.10
C ARG A 211 -15.71 -3.70 9.37
N MET A 212 -14.47 -3.89 9.77
CA MET A 212 -14.11 -4.59 11.00
C MET A 212 -13.18 -3.69 11.82
N ALA A 213 -13.65 -3.25 12.98
CA ALA A 213 -12.85 -2.43 13.89
C ALA A 213 -11.63 -3.21 14.40
N LEU A 214 -10.44 -2.65 14.26
CA LEU A 214 -9.24 -3.14 14.94
C LEU A 214 -9.26 -2.63 16.38
N GLN A 215 -9.48 -3.53 17.34
CA GLN A 215 -9.37 -3.19 18.76
C GLN A 215 -7.89 -3.25 19.16
N ILE A 216 -7.34 -2.10 19.55
CA ILE A 216 -6.00 -2.00 20.13
C ILE A 216 -6.15 -2.21 21.62
N ARG A 217 -5.66 -3.33 22.14
CA ARG A 217 -5.59 -3.58 23.58
C ARG A 217 -4.22 -3.15 24.10
N LYS A 218 -4.20 -2.32 25.15
CA LYS A 218 -2.99 -2.11 25.95
C LYS A 218 -2.78 -3.37 26.80
N ALA A 219 -1.69 -4.08 26.56
CA ALA A 219 -1.25 -5.13 27.45
C ALA A 219 -0.30 -4.51 28.49
N ASN A 220 -0.66 -4.56 29.75
CA ASN A 220 0.31 -4.33 30.83
C ASN A 220 1.05 -5.66 31.03
N VAL A 221 2.29 -5.71 30.57
CA VAL A 221 3.19 -6.80 30.93
C VAL A 221 3.76 -6.43 32.29
N THR A 222 3.26 -7.05 33.34
CA THR A 222 3.96 -7.10 34.65
C THR A 222 5.11 -8.09 34.51
N GLU A 223 6.36 -7.62 34.74
CA GLU A 223 7.53 -8.47 34.87
C GLU A 223 7.39 -9.45 36.05
#